data_234be573b9ed5e39a62aeeeebc377708
#
_entry.id   234be573b9ed5e39a62aeeeebc377708
#
_cell.length_a   1.000
_cell.length_b   1.000
_cell.length_c   1.000
_cell.angle_alpha   90.00
_cell.angle_beta   90.00
_cell.angle_gamma   90.00
#
_symmetry.space_group_name_H-M   'P 1'
#
loop_
_entity.id
_entity.type
_entity.pdbx_description
1 polymer ?
#
loop_
_entity_poly.entity_id
_entity_poly.type
_entity_poly.pdbx_seq_one_letter_code
_entity_poly.pdbx_strand_id
1 'polypeptide(L)'
;MSAAPRWTAFRVNPELPEPLYFQIFASLRDRILDGSFAPGQPFPSESEIQSALGVSRITARRSLDELAARGLILRVQGRRSTVAPYRPRTRLLAGVEGMIENNRLMGDQTEVRLLELSTVPASAEIAQRLRLRRGEPVERSVRVRSIDGVPFSHAVTHLPLRVARLIRSERMSTEPLIELLERAGIAIGRAEQVILARSASPEVARALHVEPGTALLESDRLVFDDQDRPVQAILVLYRPDIYRYAVDLRRTPSRKGPVWSPDPVSAASPDAATTRARSPRRPQPPGRPPARRNDAT
;
A
#
# COMPACT_ATOMS: atom_id res chain seq x y z
N MET A 1 32.55 -25.88 -13.02
CA MET A 1 31.46 -25.05 -13.58
C MET A 1 30.73 -24.40 -12.40
N SER A 2 30.94 -23.11 -12.18
CA SER A 2 30.28 -22.38 -11.08
C SER A 2 28.79 -22.28 -11.39
N ALA A 3 27.93 -22.71 -10.47
CA ALA A 3 26.49 -22.57 -10.64
C ALA A 3 26.13 -21.09 -10.83
N ALA A 4 25.31 -20.80 -11.83
CA ALA A 4 24.86 -19.43 -12.07
C ALA A 4 24.21 -18.85 -10.79
N PRO A 5 24.52 -17.60 -10.43
CA PRO A 5 23.97 -17.02 -9.21
C PRO A 5 22.46 -17.07 -9.21
N ARG A 6 21.81 -17.42 -8.10
CA ARG A 6 20.34 -17.54 -7.98
C ARG A 6 19.56 -16.31 -8.46
N TRP A 7 20.19 -15.13 -8.45
CA TRP A 7 19.57 -13.91 -8.91
C TRP A 7 19.48 -13.77 -10.44
N THR A 8 20.14 -14.64 -11.22
CA THR A 8 20.10 -14.66 -12.70
C THR A 8 18.97 -15.53 -13.27
N ALA A 9 18.04 -15.97 -12.45
CA ALA A 9 16.93 -16.83 -12.90
C ALA A 9 15.85 -16.08 -13.73
N PHE A 10 16.11 -14.84 -14.16
CA PHE A 10 15.28 -14.10 -15.12
C PHE A 10 16.08 -13.74 -16.36
N ARG A 11 15.37 -13.51 -17.47
CA ARG A 11 15.95 -13.00 -18.71
C ARG A 11 15.27 -11.69 -19.06
N VAL A 12 16.05 -10.75 -19.60
CA VAL A 12 15.49 -9.53 -20.18
C VAL A 12 14.99 -9.83 -21.59
N ASN A 13 13.87 -9.21 -21.96
CA ASN A 13 13.30 -9.33 -23.30
C ASN A 13 13.29 -7.96 -23.99
N PRO A 14 14.11 -7.75 -25.06
CA PRO A 14 14.15 -6.48 -25.78
C PRO A 14 12.88 -6.20 -26.61
N GLU A 15 12.01 -7.18 -26.82
CA GLU A 15 10.76 -7.03 -27.58
C GLU A 15 9.62 -6.44 -26.73
N LEU A 16 9.79 -6.40 -25.40
CA LEU A 16 8.82 -5.78 -24.52
C LEU A 16 8.91 -4.23 -24.60
N PRO A 17 7.78 -3.53 -24.44
CA PRO A 17 7.76 -2.06 -24.46
C PRO A 17 8.56 -1.44 -23.32
N GLU A 18 8.78 -2.19 -22.22
CA GLU A 18 9.54 -1.72 -21.06
C GLU A 18 11.04 -1.74 -21.38
N PRO A 19 11.76 -0.62 -21.11
CA PRO A 19 13.20 -0.55 -21.28
C PRO A 19 13.95 -1.63 -20.50
N LEU A 20 15.04 -2.18 -21.06
CA LEU A 20 15.80 -3.26 -20.41
C LEU A 20 16.27 -2.92 -18.99
N TYR A 21 16.71 -1.68 -18.74
CA TYR A 21 17.11 -1.27 -17.39
C TYR A 21 15.95 -1.38 -16.39
N PHE A 22 14.72 -1.11 -16.83
CA PHE A 22 13.53 -1.19 -15.96
C PHE A 22 13.16 -2.64 -15.67
N GLN A 23 13.26 -3.54 -16.65
CA GLN A 23 13.06 -4.99 -16.44
C GLN A 23 14.06 -5.54 -15.42
N ILE A 24 15.33 -5.14 -15.51
CA ILE A 24 16.39 -5.52 -14.55
C ILE A 24 16.06 -4.93 -13.17
N PHE A 25 15.76 -3.65 -13.10
CA PHE A 25 15.37 -2.98 -11.87
C PHE A 25 14.20 -3.70 -11.19
N ALA A 26 13.11 -3.98 -11.92
CA ALA A 26 11.92 -4.64 -11.38
C ALA A 26 12.24 -6.03 -10.82
N SER A 27 12.97 -6.84 -11.58
CA SER A 27 13.34 -8.20 -11.17
C SER A 27 14.26 -8.21 -9.94
N LEU A 28 15.22 -7.30 -9.87
CA LEU A 28 16.14 -7.20 -8.73
C LEU A 28 15.44 -6.60 -7.49
N ARG A 29 14.55 -5.63 -7.67
CA ARG A 29 13.71 -5.07 -6.61
C ARG A 29 12.86 -6.17 -5.97
N ASP A 30 12.18 -6.98 -6.78
CA ASP A 30 11.29 -8.02 -6.26
C ASP A 30 12.07 -9.04 -5.43
N ARG A 31 13.31 -9.35 -5.80
CA ARG A 31 14.21 -10.23 -5.02
C ARG A 31 14.75 -9.61 -3.73
N ILE A 32 14.86 -8.28 -3.67
CA ILE A 32 15.14 -7.59 -2.40
C ILE A 32 13.90 -7.67 -1.50
N LEU A 33 12.70 -7.49 -2.08
CA LEU A 33 11.45 -7.47 -1.33
C LEU A 33 11.00 -8.84 -0.85
N ASP A 34 11.28 -9.91 -1.60
CA ASP A 34 10.98 -11.30 -1.21
C ASP A 34 12.01 -11.90 -0.23
N GLY A 35 13.11 -11.16 0.05
CA GLY A 35 14.16 -11.58 0.97
C GLY A 35 15.24 -12.47 0.32
N SER A 36 15.22 -12.69 -0.99
CA SER A 36 16.29 -13.40 -1.71
C SER A 36 17.64 -12.72 -1.57
N PHE A 37 17.62 -11.41 -1.36
CA PHE A 37 18.76 -10.61 -0.94
C PHE A 37 18.52 -10.08 0.48
N ALA A 38 19.30 -10.54 1.45
CA ALA A 38 19.18 -10.06 2.81
C ALA A 38 19.79 -8.65 3.00
N PRO A 39 19.25 -7.84 3.91
CA PRO A 39 19.83 -6.54 4.27
C PRO A 39 21.31 -6.66 4.63
N GLY A 40 22.12 -5.73 4.12
CA GLY A 40 23.58 -5.72 4.32
C GLY A 40 24.37 -6.67 3.42
N GLN A 41 23.74 -7.59 2.69
CA GLN A 41 24.43 -8.46 1.74
C GLN A 41 25.06 -7.66 0.59
N PRO A 42 26.21 -8.12 0.07
CA PRO A 42 26.77 -7.62 -1.18
C PRO A 42 25.77 -7.79 -2.33
N PHE A 43 25.58 -6.72 -3.09
CA PHE A 43 24.68 -6.70 -4.24
C PHE A 43 25.45 -6.87 -5.56
N PRO A 44 24.86 -7.43 -6.61
CA PRO A 44 25.52 -7.57 -7.91
C PRO A 44 26.10 -6.25 -8.44
N SER A 45 27.32 -6.32 -8.98
CA SER A 45 28.00 -5.18 -9.61
C SER A 45 27.49 -4.95 -11.04
N GLU A 46 27.82 -3.79 -11.62
CA GLU A 46 27.53 -3.47 -13.02
C GLU A 46 28.06 -4.56 -13.97
N SER A 47 29.28 -5.02 -13.73
CA SER A 47 29.93 -6.06 -14.57
C SER A 47 29.28 -7.44 -14.42
N GLU A 48 28.85 -7.81 -13.22
CA GLU A 48 28.13 -9.06 -12.97
C GLU A 48 26.75 -9.05 -13.67
N ILE A 49 26.01 -7.94 -13.59
CA ILE A 49 24.73 -7.78 -14.28
C ILE A 49 24.93 -7.81 -15.80
N GLN A 50 25.90 -7.07 -16.31
CA GLN A 50 26.24 -7.03 -17.72
C GLN A 50 26.55 -8.44 -18.27
N SER A 51 27.43 -9.17 -17.60
CA SER A 51 27.84 -10.51 -18.02
C SER A 51 26.72 -11.53 -17.91
N ALA A 52 25.91 -11.45 -16.86
CA ALA A 52 24.86 -12.43 -16.59
C ALA A 52 23.63 -12.26 -17.50
N LEU A 53 23.28 -11.02 -17.87
CA LEU A 53 22.07 -10.70 -18.63
C LEU A 53 22.36 -10.27 -20.08
N GLY A 54 23.62 -10.17 -20.50
CA GLY A 54 23.98 -9.79 -21.88
C GLY A 54 23.62 -8.35 -22.24
N VAL A 55 23.60 -7.43 -21.27
CA VAL A 55 23.19 -6.04 -21.48
C VAL A 55 24.39 -5.09 -21.52
N SER A 56 24.16 -3.86 -22.01
CA SER A 56 25.20 -2.82 -21.97
C SER A 56 25.52 -2.38 -20.54
N ARG A 57 26.75 -1.88 -20.34
CA ARG A 57 27.17 -1.30 -19.04
C ARG A 57 26.24 -0.15 -18.59
N ILE A 58 25.81 0.69 -19.55
CA ILE A 58 24.91 1.81 -19.30
C ILE A 58 23.56 1.29 -18.77
N THR A 59 23.02 0.22 -19.37
CA THR A 59 21.77 -0.41 -18.94
C THR A 59 21.89 -0.99 -17.53
N ALA A 60 22.97 -1.72 -17.25
CA ALA A 60 23.23 -2.27 -15.92
C ALA A 60 23.40 -1.16 -14.87
N ARG A 61 24.17 -0.13 -15.19
CA ARG A 61 24.37 1.03 -14.30
C ARG A 61 23.04 1.72 -13.98
N ARG A 62 22.24 2.01 -15.01
CA ARG A 62 20.94 2.68 -14.82
C ARG A 62 20.00 1.88 -13.93
N SER A 63 19.96 0.55 -14.06
CA SER A 63 19.15 -0.30 -13.18
C SER A 63 19.59 -0.22 -11.72
N LEU A 64 20.90 -0.15 -11.46
CA LEU A 64 21.45 0.02 -10.11
C LEU A 64 21.20 1.43 -9.56
N ASP A 65 21.29 2.47 -10.40
CA ASP A 65 21.00 3.84 -10.01
C ASP A 65 19.52 3.98 -9.58
N GLU A 66 18.59 3.32 -10.30
CA GLU A 66 17.18 3.26 -9.92
C GLU A 66 16.94 2.56 -8.57
N LEU A 67 17.64 1.44 -8.31
CA LEU A 67 17.58 0.77 -7.01
C LEU A 67 18.12 1.65 -5.88
N ALA A 68 19.20 2.37 -6.13
CA ALA A 68 19.81 3.28 -5.15
C ALA A 68 18.93 4.50 -4.90
N ALA A 69 18.38 5.13 -5.95
CA ALA A 69 17.46 6.26 -5.84
C ALA A 69 16.22 5.93 -4.99
N ARG A 70 15.78 4.66 -5.01
CA ARG A 70 14.66 4.16 -4.20
C ARG A 70 15.09 3.63 -2.83
N GLY A 71 16.38 3.77 -2.47
CA GLY A 71 16.92 3.35 -1.18
C GLY A 71 16.92 1.84 -0.96
N LEU A 72 16.86 1.03 -2.03
CA LEU A 72 16.89 -0.43 -1.96
C LEU A 72 18.31 -0.98 -1.84
N ILE A 73 19.28 -0.25 -2.36
CA ILE A 73 20.71 -0.55 -2.23
C ILE A 73 21.48 0.71 -1.80
N LEU A 74 22.59 0.50 -1.11
CA LEU A 74 23.55 1.54 -0.76
C LEU A 74 24.73 1.44 -1.74
N ARG A 75 25.01 2.53 -2.48
CA ARG A 75 26.17 2.66 -3.36
C ARG A 75 27.21 3.53 -2.68
N VAL A 76 28.40 2.99 -2.50
CA VAL A 76 29.56 3.72 -1.98
C VAL A 76 30.64 3.69 -3.06
N GLN A 77 31.15 4.85 -3.41
CA GLN A 77 32.20 4.95 -4.43
C GLN A 77 33.41 4.09 -4.05
N GLY A 78 33.89 3.28 -5.01
CA GLY A 78 35.01 2.38 -4.81
C GLY A 78 34.72 1.13 -3.96
N ARG A 79 33.49 0.90 -3.56
CA ARG A 79 33.05 -0.30 -2.83
C ARG A 79 31.90 -1.01 -3.53
N ARG A 80 31.76 -2.30 -3.22
CA ARG A 80 30.61 -3.08 -3.69
C ARG A 80 29.33 -2.54 -3.08
N SER A 81 28.28 -2.38 -3.89
CA SER A 81 26.95 -2.02 -3.41
C SER A 81 26.44 -3.08 -2.43
N THR A 82 25.67 -2.68 -1.44
CA THR A 82 25.03 -3.58 -0.47
C THR A 82 23.52 -3.34 -0.46
N VAL A 83 22.77 -4.37 -0.12
CA VAL A 83 21.31 -4.23 0.10
C VAL A 83 21.11 -3.28 1.27
N ALA A 84 20.32 -2.23 1.07
CA ALA A 84 19.99 -1.31 2.14
C ALA A 84 19.26 -2.04 3.27
N PRO A 85 19.47 -1.67 4.53
CA PRO A 85 18.62 -2.15 5.60
C PRO A 85 17.19 -1.69 5.29
N TYR A 86 16.35 -2.61 4.86
CA TYR A 86 14.95 -2.32 4.58
C TYR A 86 14.28 -1.94 5.90
N ARG A 87 14.14 -0.66 6.13
CA ARG A 87 13.20 -0.16 7.12
C ARG A 87 11.88 0.00 6.37
N PRO A 88 10.86 -0.82 6.66
CA PRO A 88 9.53 -0.49 6.15
C PRO A 88 9.24 0.94 6.63
N ARG A 89 9.10 1.89 5.69
CA ARG A 89 8.44 3.16 6.01
C ARG A 89 7.15 2.78 6.71
N THR A 90 6.77 3.51 7.72
CA THR A 90 5.57 3.25 8.50
C THR A 90 4.46 2.84 7.55
N ARG A 91 4.09 1.54 7.56
CA ARG A 91 3.07 1.03 6.65
C ARG A 91 1.76 1.20 7.35
N LEU A 92 0.94 2.07 6.81
CA LEU A 92 -0.43 2.21 7.25
C LEU A 92 -1.18 0.94 6.83
N LEU A 93 -1.69 0.19 7.80
CA LEU A 93 -2.53 -0.97 7.56
C LEU A 93 -3.99 -0.52 7.69
N ALA A 94 -4.77 -0.74 6.64
CA ALA A 94 -6.20 -0.55 6.68
C ALA A 94 -6.90 -1.91 6.61
N GLY A 95 -7.85 -2.14 7.51
CA GLY A 95 -8.75 -3.29 7.49
C GLY A 95 -10.11 -2.98 6.89
N VAL A 96 -10.97 -3.99 6.74
CA VAL A 96 -12.35 -3.81 6.26
C VAL A 96 -13.14 -2.86 7.17
N GLU A 97 -12.98 -2.99 8.48
CA GLU A 97 -13.69 -2.19 9.48
C GLU A 97 -13.02 -0.84 9.75
N GLY A 98 -11.71 -0.75 9.56
CA GLY A 98 -10.90 0.43 9.88
C GLY A 98 -10.72 1.43 8.75
N MET A 99 -11.28 1.26 7.57
CA MET A 99 -11.03 2.19 6.47
C MET A 99 -11.64 3.57 6.66
N ILE A 100 -12.76 3.64 7.38
CA ILE A 100 -13.38 4.91 7.78
C ILE A 100 -12.72 5.40 9.07
N GLU A 101 -12.50 4.52 10.04
CA GLU A 101 -11.86 4.79 11.32
C GLU A 101 -10.34 4.99 11.22
N ASN A 102 -9.65 4.32 10.27
CA ASN A 102 -8.25 4.61 9.96
C ASN A 102 -8.05 6.03 9.41
N ASN A 103 -9.07 6.68 8.85
CA ASN A 103 -8.99 8.11 8.59
C ASN A 103 -8.89 8.93 9.87
N ARG A 104 -9.47 8.45 11.00
CA ARG A 104 -9.28 9.07 12.34
C ARG A 104 -7.86 8.83 12.86
N LEU A 105 -7.41 7.57 12.85
CA LEU A 105 -6.05 7.20 13.29
C LEU A 105 -4.96 7.83 12.40
N MET A 106 -5.24 7.99 11.09
CA MET A 106 -4.38 8.71 10.18
C MET A 106 -4.41 10.22 10.39
N GLY A 107 -5.50 10.79 10.90
CA GLY A 107 -5.66 12.24 11.12
C GLY A 107 -4.53 12.82 11.97
N ASP A 108 -4.14 12.13 13.03
CA ASP A 108 -3.12 12.58 13.98
C ASP A 108 -1.67 12.36 13.48
N GLN A 109 -1.47 11.51 12.48
CA GLN A 109 -0.14 11.13 11.99
C GLN A 109 0.15 11.63 10.57
N THR A 110 -0.81 12.27 9.91
CA THR A 110 -0.69 12.63 8.51
C THR A 110 -1.13 14.06 8.23
N GLU A 111 -0.45 14.70 7.29
CA GLU A 111 -0.78 16.03 6.79
C GLU A 111 -1.67 15.93 5.57
N VAL A 112 -2.69 16.79 5.47
CA VAL A 112 -3.58 16.89 4.31
C VAL A 112 -3.33 18.22 3.60
N ARG A 113 -3.15 18.16 2.29
CA ARG A 113 -3.09 19.33 1.44
C ARG A 113 -4.25 19.31 0.43
N LEU A 114 -5.08 20.32 0.47
CA LEU A 114 -6.13 20.55 -0.51
C LEU A 114 -5.48 21.15 -1.78
N LEU A 115 -5.63 20.45 -2.92
CA LEU A 115 -5.11 20.89 -4.22
C LEU A 115 -6.15 21.64 -5.01
N GLU A 116 -7.41 21.23 -4.91
CA GLU A 116 -8.54 21.80 -5.63
C GLU A 116 -9.81 21.70 -4.80
N LEU A 117 -10.63 22.74 -4.87
CA LEU A 117 -12.00 22.74 -4.39
C LEU A 117 -12.82 23.57 -5.37
N SER A 118 -13.80 22.95 -6.03
CA SER A 118 -14.60 23.60 -7.06
C SER A 118 -16.01 23.00 -7.14
N THR A 119 -16.97 23.80 -7.57
CA THR A 119 -18.29 23.30 -7.96
C THR A 119 -18.28 22.97 -9.44
N VAL A 120 -18.58 21.72 -9.78
CA VAL A 120 -18.56 21.23 -11.16
C VAL A 120 -19.88 20.53 -11.52
N PRO A 121 -20.27 20.48 -12.80
CA PRO A 121 -21.41 19.66 -13.21
C PRO A 121 -21.07 18.16 -13.05
N ALA A 122 -21.99 17.39 -12.48
CA ALA A 122 -21.81 15.95 -12.33
C ALA A 122 -21.73 15.26 -13.70
N SER A 123 -20.68 14.48 -13.90
CA SER A 123 -20.59 13.56 -15.05
C SER A 123 -21.71 12.53 -14.99
N ALA A 124 -21.97 11.81 -16.09
CA ALA A 124 -22.97 10.76 -16.10
C ALA A 124 -22.75 9.71 -15.00
N GLU A 125 -21.48 9.33 -14.80
CA GLU A 125 -21.07 8.36 -13.77
C GLU A 125 -21.31 8.88 -12.34
N ILE A 126 -20.82 10.11 -12.04
CA ILE A 126 -20.99 10.72 -10.72
C ILE A 126 -22.46 10.98 -10.41
N ALA A 127 -23.23 11.43 -11.40
CA ALA A 127 -24.66 11.65 -11.24
C ALA A 127 -25.40 10.35 -10.92
N GLN A 128 -25.11 9.26 -11.63
CA GLN A 128 -25.69 7.94 -11.36
C GLN A 128 -25.35 7.47 -9.95
N ARG A 129 -24.08 7.55 -9.55
CA ARG A 129 -23.60 7.09 -8.23
C ARG A 129 -24.22 7.89 -7.09
N LEU A 130 -24.29 9.21 -7.22
CA LEU A 130 -24.84 10.11 -6.20
C LEU A 130 -26.36 10.24 -6.27
N ARG A 131 -27.04 9.52 -7.19
CA ARG A 131 -28.49 9.58 -7.46
C ARG A 131 -28.96 11.02 -7.76
N LEU A 132 -28.17 11.72 -8.59
CA LEU A 132 -28.40 13.10 -9.05
C LEU A 132 -28.80 13.10 -10.53
N ARG A 133 -29.27 14.26 -11.03
CA ARG A 133 -29.45 14.47 -12.47
C ARG A 133 -28.08 14.70 -13.12
N ARG A 134 -27.92 14.23 -14.36
CA ARG A 134 -26.72 14.56 -15.15
C ARG A 134 -26.55 16.07 -15.26
N GLY A 135 -25.33 16.56 -14.99
CA GLY A 135 -25.04 17.99 -15.00
C GLY A 135 -25.47 18.73 -13.73
N GLU A 136 -26.13 18.07 -12.78
CA GLU A 136 -26.42 18.67 -11.47
C GLU A 136 -25.13 19.05 -10.77
N PRO A 137 -25.04 20.25 -10.17
CA PRO A 137 -23.79 20.72 -9.58
C PRO A 137 -23.42 19.89 -8.34
N VAL A 138 -22.15 19.51 -8.29
CA VAL A 138 -21.50 18.81 -7.15
C VAL A 138 -20.26 19.57 -6.73
N GLU A 139 -19.92 19.49 -5.45
CA GLU A 139 -18.60 19.94 -4.98
C GLU A 139 -17.57 18.86 -5.26
N ARG A 140 -16.51 19.22 -5.95
CA ARG A 140 -15.34 18.39 -6.22
C ARG A 140 -14.17 18.90 -5.43
N SER A 141 -13.50 18.00 -4.69
CA SER A 141 -12.24 18.30 -4.03
C SER A 141 -11.15 17.30 -4.41
N VAL A 142 -9.92 17.81 -4.56
CA VAL A 142 -8.72 16.99 -4.75
C VAL A 142 -7.79 17.22 -3.58
N ARG A 143 -7.38 16.14 -2.91
CA ARG A 143 -6.54 16.21 -1.72
C ARG A 143 -5.38 15.23 -1.82
N VAL A 144 -4.22 15.63 -1.31
CA VAL A 144 -3.06 14.77 -1.11
C VAL A 144 -2.80 14.65 0.39
N ARG A 145 -2.57 13.44 0.83
CA ARG A 145 -2.17 13.16 2.20
C ARG A 145 -0.72 12.69 2.25
N SER A 146 0.03 13.20 3.22
CA SER A 146 1.44 12.89 3.43
C SER A 146 1.66 12.34 4.84
N ILE A 147 2.70 11.52 5.00
CA ILE A 147 3.23 11.09 6.29
C ILE A 147 4.73 11.39 6.30
N ASP A 148 5.22 12.04 7.35
CA ASP A 148 6.61 12.49 7.43
C ASP A 148 7.05 13.30 6.18
N GLY A 149 6.16 14.16 5.66
CA GLY A 149 6.38 14.95 4.46
C GLY A 149 6.35 14.15 3.14
N VAL A 150 6.11 12.82 3.17
CA VAL A 150 6.07 11.96 1.98
C VAL A 150 4.62 11.77 1.55
N PRO A 151 4.20 12.25 0.35
CA PRO A 151 2.84 12.05 -0.15
C PRO A 151 2.59 10.57 -0.43
N PHE A 152 1.44 10.04 0.03
CA PHE A 152 1.11 8.64 -0.13
C PHE A 152 -0.31 8.39 -0.65
N SER A 153 -1.23 9.37 -0.56
CA SER A 153 -2.55 9.21 -1.14
C SER A 153 -3.00 10.46 -1.90
N HIS A 154 -3.69 10.23 -3.02
CA HIS A 154 -4.34 11.26 -3.85
C HIS A 154 -5.82 10.92 -3.90
N ALA A 155 -6.66 11.79 -3.35
CA ALA A 155 -8.10 11.57 -3.23
C ALA A 155 -8.89 12.58 -4.05
N VAL A 156 -9.80 12.10 -4.89
CA VAL A 156 -10.81 12.90 -5.59
C VAL A 156 -12.16 12.59 -4.97
N THR A 157 -12.82 13.59 -4.44
CA THR A 157 -14.11 13.46 -3.76
C THR A 157 -15.16 14.30 -4.45
N HIS A 158 -16.37 13.75 -4.59
CA HIS A 158 -17.55 14.46 -5.04
C HIS A 158 -18.63 14.39 -3.96
N LEU A 159 -19.18 15.55 -3.60
CA LEU A 159 -20.28 15.69 -2.65
C LEU A 159 -21.48 16.34 -3.36
N PRO A 160 -22.72 15.82 -3.15
CA PRO A 160 -23.91 16.57 -3.51
C PRO A 160 -23.90 17.95 -2.83
N LEU A 161 -24.34 19.01 -3.50
CA LEU A 161 -24.32 20.36 -2.90
C LEU A 161 -25.12 20.46 -1.59
N ARG A 162 -26.19 19.66 -1.44
CA ARG A 162 -26.95 19.58 -0.17
C ARG A 162 -26.07 19.13 1.02
N VAL A 163 -25.05 18.32 0.73
CA VAL A 163 -24.08 17.83 1.73
C VAL A 163 -22.93 18.84 1.89
N ALA A 164 -22.37 19.32 0.78
CA ALA A 164 -21.25 20.23 0.79
C ALA A 164 -21.53 21.53 1.57
N ARG A 165 -22.76 22.08 1.46
CA ARG A 165 -23.19 23.29 2.18
C ARG A 165 -23.23 23.16 3.71
N LEU A 166 -23.21 21.93 4.24
CA LEU A 166 -23.19 21.67 5.67
C LEU A 166 -21.77 21.64 6.24
N ILE A 167 -20.77 21.58 5.37
CA ILE A 167 -19.35 21.48 5.74
C ILE A 167 -18.64 22.80 5.45
N ARG A 168 -17.83 23.26 6.40
CA ARG A 168 -16.95 24.41 6.17
C ARG A 168 -15.75 23.97 5.32
N SER A 169 -15.60 24.57 4.16
CA SER A 169 -14.52 24.26 3.21
C SER A 169 -13.11 24.42 3.80
N GLU A 170 -12.92 25.37 4.71
CA GLU A 170 -11.63 25.61 5.38
C GLU A 170 -11.16 24.38 6.19
N ARG A 171 -12.08 23.60 6.74
CA ARG A 171 -11.76 22.40 7.53
C ARG A 171 -11.42 21.19 6.66
N MET A 172 -11.79 21.19 5.39
CA MET A 172 -11.49 20.08 4.48
C MET A 172 -9.98 19.90 4.25
N SER A 173 -9.16 20.89 4.54
CA SER A 173 -7.70 20.85 4.46
C SER A 173 -7.03 20.24 5.68
N THR A 174 -7.74 20.10 6.81
CA THR A 174 -7.14 19.68 8.08
C THR A 174 -7.82 18.48 8.72
N GLU A 175 -9.09 18.24 8.42
CA GLU A 175 -9.89 17.22 9.10
C GLU A 175 -10.32 16.08 8.17
N PRO A 176 -10.51 14.87 8.68
CA PRO A 176 -11.11 13.77 7.91
C PRO A 176 -12.52 14.11 7.48
N LEU A 177 -12.85 13.90 6.20
CA LEU A 177 -14.13 14.31 5.65
C LEU A 177 -15.33 13.58 6.30
N ILE A 178 -15.17 12.32 6.68
CA ILE A 178 -16.20 11.55 7.39
C ILE A 178 -16.57 12.22 8.72
N GLU A 179 -15.58 12.71 9.49
CA GLU A 179 -15.85 13.42 10.74
C GLU A 179 -16.56 14.74 10.51
N LEU A 180 -16.21 15.44 9.42
CA LEU A 180 -16.92 16.66 9.06
C LEU A 180 -18.39 16.39 8.71
N LEU A 181 -18.68 15.28 8.01
CA LEU A 181 -20.04 14.84 7.70
C LEU A 181 -20.83 14.51 8.97
N GLU A 182 -20.26 13.72 9.88
CA GLU A 182 -20.87 13.36 11.15
C GLU A 182 -21.14 14.58 12.03
N ARG A 183 -20.17 15.48 12.16
CA ARG A 183 -20.37 16.75 12.91
C ARG A 183 -21.40 17.67 12.27
N ALA A 184 -21.58 17.58 10.98
CA ALA A 184 -22.63 18.30 10.25
C ALA A 184 -24.03 17.66 10.41
N GLY A 185 -24.15 16.60 11.24
CA GLY A 185 -25.39 15.91 11.52
C GLY A 185 -25.79 14.85 10.49
N ILE A 186 -24.86 14.42 9.65
CA ILE A 186 -25.09 13.33 8.70
C ILE A 186 -24.71 12.01 9.38
N ALA A 187 -25.70 11.21 9.75
CA ALA A 187 -25.51 9.87 10.28
C ALA A 187 -25.04 8.94 9.15
N ILE A 188 -23.78 8.51 9.19
CA ILE A 188 -23.23 7.58 8.21
C ILE A 188 -23.76 6.17 8.52
N GLY A 189 -24.43 5.55 7.54
CA GLY A 189 -25.04 4.22 7.70
C GLY A 189 -24.25 3.09 7.08
N ARG A 190 -23.73 3.27 5.86
CA ARG A 190 -22.97 2.24 5.15
C ARG A 190 -22.06 2.83 4.07
N ALA A 191 -21.13 2.01 3.60
CA ALA A 191 -20.32 2.31 2.43
C ALA A 191 -20.19 1.08 1.53
N GLU A 192 -20.13 1.34 0.22
CA GLU A 192 -19.73 0.36 -0.79
C GLU A 192 -18.30 0.70 -1.21
N GLN A 193 -17.45 -0.30 -1.37
CA GLN A 193 -16.06 -0.09 -1.75
C GLN A 193 -15.56 -1.17 -2.68
N VAL A 194 -14.83 -0.73 -3.70
CA VAL A 194 -14.10 -1.60 -4.62
C VAL A 194 -12.61 -1.24 -4.52
N ILE A 195 -11.77 -2.28 -4.44
CA ILE A 195 -10.32 -2.13 -4.45
C ILE A 195 -9.80 -2.64 -5.78
N LEU A 196 -9.01 -1.80 -6.47
CA LEU A 196 -8.46 -2.08 -7.79
C LEU A 196 -6.96 -1.73 -7.82
N ALA A 197 -6.31 -2.04 -8.93
CA ALA A 197 -4.98 -1.55 -9.27
C ALA A 197 -5.10 -0.54 -10.42
N ARG A 198 -4.39 0.58 -10.33
CA ARG A 198 -4.34 1.61 -11.38
C ARG A 198 -2.91 2.11 -11.56
N SER A 199 -2.52 2.36 -12.80
CA SER A 199 -1.28 3.04 -13.12
C SER A 199 -1.41 4.54 -12.85
N ALA A 200 -0.37 5.15 -12.25
CA ALA A 200 -0.33 6.58 -12.00
C ALA A 200 -0.33 7.37 -13.32
N SER A 201 -1.31 8.25 -13.50
CA SER A 201 -1.26 9.26 -14.56
C SER A 201 -0.12 10.27 -14.28
N PRO A 202 0.35 11.04 -15.27
CA PRO A 202 1.39 12.06 -15.06
C PRO A 202 1.04 13.07 -13.96
N GLU A 203 -0.24 13.43 -13.83
CA GLU A 203 -0.74 14.33 -12.79
C GLU A 203 -0.65 13.73 -11.41
N VAL A 204 -1.17 12.52 -11.23
CA VAL A 204 -1.14 11.77 -9.97
C VAL A 204 0.29 11.43 -9.57
N ALA A 205 1.12 11.03 -10.54
CA ALA A 205 2.54 10.73 -10.33
C ALA A 205 3.30 11.94 -9.75
N ARG A 206 3.06 13.12 -10.30
CA ARG A 206 3.62 14.38 -9.79
C ARG A 206 3.13 14.67 -8.37
N ALA A 207 1.83 14.51 -8.11
CA ALA A 207 1.24 14.77 -6.80
C ALA A 207 1.74 13.81 -5.71
N LEU A 208 2.03 12.55 -6.07
CA LEU A 208 2.50 11.51 -5.16
C LEU A 208 4.03 11.32 -5.14
N HIS A 209 4.77 12.12 -5.92
CA HIS A 209 6.23 12.02 -6.08
C HIS A 209 6.67 10.59 -6.48
N VAL A 210 6.00 10.03 -7.50
CA VAL A 210 6.32 8.75 -8.11
C VAL A 210 6.48 8.90 -9.62
N GLU A 211 7.00 7.88 -10.31
CA GLU A 211 7.08 7.87 -11.76
C GLU A 211 5.69 7.67 -12.39
N PRO A 212 5.39 8.31 -13.54
CA PRO A 212 4.22 7.98 -14.34
C PRO A 212 4.18 6.47 -14.66
N GLY A 213 3.00 5.86 -14.60
CA GLY A 213 2.85 4.41 -14.77
C GLY A 213 3.11 3.57 -13.52
N THR A 214 3.57 4.17 -12.41
CA THR A 214 3.70 3.45 -11.13
C THR A 214 2.36 2.82 -10.74
N ALA A 215 2.38 1.53 -10.39
CA ALA A 215 1.18 0.86 -9.90
C ALA A 215 0.74 1.42 -8.55
N LEU A 216 -0.52 1.81 -8.45
CA LEU A 216 -1.16 2.34 -7.25
C LEU A 216 -2.31 1.43 -6.83
N LEU A 217 -2.60 1.38 -5.54
CA LEU A 217 -3.81 0.77 -5.02
C LEU A 217 -4.94 1.80 -5.13
N GLU A 218 -5.97 1.47 -5.90
CA GLU A 218 -7.18 2.28 -6.03
C GLU A 218 -8.24 1.80 -5.04
N SER A 219 -8.81 2.73 -4.29
CA SER A 219 -10.01 2.53 -3.49
C SER A 219 -11.11 3.43 -4.02
N ASP A 220 -12.11 2.83 -4.62
CA ASP A 220 -13.31 3.52 -5.07
C ASP A 220 -14.45 3.25 -4.09
N ARG A 221 -14.97 4.31 -3.46
CA ARG A 221 -15.96 4.19 -2.40
C ARG A 221 -17.15 5.11 -2.62
N LEU A 222 -18.32 4.59 -2.28
CA LEU A 222 -19.56 5.34 -2.21
C LEU A 222 -20.12 5.23 -0.80
N VAL A 223 -20.34 6.36 -0.14
CA VAL A 223 -20.80 6.46 1.25
C VAL A 223 -22.26 6.89 1.28
N PHE A 224 -23.04 6.27 2.15
CA PHE A 224 -24.45 6.51 2.34
C PHE A 224 -24.76 6.92 3.79
N ASP A 225 -25.77 7.74 3.95
CA ASP A 225 -26.33 8.01 5.27
C ASP A 225 -27.21 6.85 5.79
N ASP A 226 -27.79 7.00 6.97
CA ASP A 226 -28.66 6.02 7.61
C ASP A 226 -30.03 5.86 6.90
N GLN A 227 -30.36 6.75 5.97
CA GLN A 227 -31.53 6.69 5.10
C GLN A 227 -31.21 6.14 3.69
N ASP A 228 -30.04 5.51 3.52
CA ASP A 228 -29.56 4.98 2.23
C ASP A 228 -29.43 6.04 1.13
N ARG A 229 -29.25 7.32 1.47
CA ARG A 229 -28.98 8.38 0.52
C ARG A 229 -27.47 8.52 0.32
N PRO A 230 -26.97 8.54 -0.93
CA PRO A 230 -25.53 8.72 -1.18
C PRO A 230 -25.10 10.14 -0.78
N VAL A 231 -24.07 10.23 0.05
CA VAL A 231 -23.56 11.49 0.59
C VAL A 231 -22.14 11.82 0.08
N GLN A 232 -21.41 10.82 -0.38
CA GLN A 232 -20.03 11.00 -0.87
C GLN A 232 -19.67 9.93 -1.88
N ALA A 233 -19.09 10.33 -3.02
CA ALA A 233 -18.35 9.44 -3.91
C ALA A 233 -16.87 9.86 -3.85
N ILE A 234 -15.98 8.92 -3.53
CA ILE A 234 -14.55 9.17 -3.36
C ILE A 234 -13.72 8.09 -4.04
N LEU A 235 -12.75 8.54 -4.84
CA LEU A 235 -11.72 7.71 -5.42
C LEU A 235 -10.38 8.10 -4.80
N VAL A 236 -9.68 7.14 -4.22
CA VAL A 236 -8.37 7.36 -3.60
C VAL A 236 -7.34 6.45 -4.25
N LEU A 237 -6.22 7.03 -4.62
CA LEU A 237 -5.05 6.31 -5.14
C LEU A 237 -3.96 6.35 -4.07
N TYR A 238 -3.52 5.17 -3.63
CA TYR A 238 -2.52 5.02 -2.60
C TYR A 238 -1.21 4.45 -3.16
N ARG A 239 -0.10 4.92 -2.62
CA ARG A 239 1.21 4.31 -2.85
C ARG A 239 1.31 3.01 -2.05
N PRO A 240 1.52 1.85 -2.71
CA PRO A 240 1.53 0.54 -2.03
C PRO A 240 2.78 0.29 -1.17
N ASP A 241 3.82 1.10 -1.34
CA ASP A 241 5.01 1.07 -0.48
C ASP A 241 4.76 1.68 0.91
N ILE A 242 3.73 2.53 1.06
CA ILE A 242 3.38 3.20 2.33
C ILE A 242 2.05 2.68 2.88
N TYR A 243 1.05 2.49 2.03
CA TYR A 243 -0.29 2.06 2.42
C TYR A 243 -0.57 0.62 1.96
N ARG A 244 -1.14 -0.18 2.86
CA ARG A 244 -1.55 -1.57 2.58
C ARG A 244 -2.97 -1.79 3.05
N TYR A 245 -3.73 -2.53 2.27
CA TYR A 245 -5.01 -3.06 2.66
C TYR A 245 -4.82 -4.51 3.15
N ALA A 246 -5.16 -4.77 4.41
CA ALA A 246 -5.03 -6.08 5.03
C ALA A 246 -6.39 -6.50 5.62
N VAL A 247 -6.75 -7.75 5.44
CA VAL A 247 -7.96 -8.35 6.01
C VAL A 247 -7.54 -9.63 6.73
N ASP A 248 -7.84 -9.71 8.01
CA ASP A 248 -7.74 -10.95 8.73
C ASP A 248 -9.00 -11.78 8.49
N LEU A 249 -8.80 -13.01 8.06
CA LEU A 249 -9.89 -13.91 7.75
C LEU A 249 -9.92 -15.06 8.75
N ARG A 250 -11.09 -15.32 9.33
CA ARG A 250 -11.34 -16.47 10.18
C ARG A 250 -12.19 -17.49 9.44
N ARG A 251 -11.81 -18.77 9.56
CA ARG A 251 -12.59 -19.85 9.01
C ARG A 251 -13.67 -20.27 10.02
N THR A 252 -14.94 -20.03 9.68
CA THR A 252 -16.08 -20.34 10.54
C THR A 252 -16.94 -21.46 9.94
N PRO A 253 -17.50 -22.35 10.76
CA PRO A 253 -18.47 -23.35 10.30
C PRO A 253 -19.72 -22.67 9.74
N SER A 254 -20.24 -23.17 8.62
CA SER A 254 -21.57 -22.79 8.12
C SER A 254 -22.38 -24.04 7.72
N ARG A 255 -23.70 -23.89 7.52
CA ARG A 255 -24.58 -24.99 7.08
C ARG A 255 -24.17 -25.59 5.72
N LYS A 256 -23.47 -24.85 4.88
CA LYS A 256 -22.97 -25.28 3.54
C LYS A 256 -21.50 -25.68 3.53
N GLY A 257 -20.89 -25.81 4.72
CA GLY A 257 -19.45 -26.07 4.90
C GLY A 257 -18.71 -24.85 5.44
N PRO A 258 -17.42 -25.01 5.84
CA PRO A 258 -16.65 -23.91 6.42
C PRO A 258 -16.45 -22.77 5.41
N VAL A 259 -16.67 -21.52 5.84
CA VAL A 259 -16.46 -20.29 5.07
C VAL A 259 -15.42 -19.40 5.71
N TRP A 260 -14.72 -18.64 4.89
CA TRP A 260 -13.83 -17.58 5.36
C TRP A 260 -14.66 -16.29 5.52
N SER A 261 -14.58 -15.66 6.68
CA SER A 261 -15.21 -14.37 6.97
C SER A 261 -14.20 -13.42 7.58
N PRO A 262 -14.33 -12.11 7.37
CA PRO A 262 -13.51 -11.12 8.08
C PRO A 262 -13.61 -11.33 9.59
N ASP A 263 -12.45 -11.23 10.29
CA ASP A 263 -12.40 -11.31 11.75
C ASP A 263 -12.57 -9.91 12.35
N PRO A 264 -13.69 -9.60 13.01
CA PRO A 264 -13.95 -8.29 13.57
C PRO A 264 -13.00 -7.89 14.70
N VAL A 265 -12.29 -8.85 15.30
CA VAL A 265 -11.41 -8.61 16.47
C VAL A 265 -10.01 -8.12 16.08
N SER A 266 -9.57 -8.36 14.83
CA SER A 266 -8.18 -8.10 14.42
C SER A 266 -7.90 -6.66 13.96
N ALA A 267 -8.92 -5.88 13.69
CA ALA A 267 -8.77 -4.50 13.19
C ALA A 267 -8.17 -3.51 14.21
N ALA A 268 -8.02 -3.90 15.48
CA ALA A 268 -7.64 -3.02 16.58
C ALA A 268 -6.14 -3.05 16.99
N SER A 269 -5.27 -3.84 16.34
CA SER A 269 -3.87 -3.94 16.77
C SER A 269 -2.86 -3.62 15.65
N PRO A 270 -2.25 -2.43 15.65
CA PRO A 270 -1.13 -2.12 14.74
C PRO A 270 0.13 -2.95 15.01
N ASP A 271 0.24 -3.63 16.16
CA ASP A 271 1.45 -4.37 16.58
C ASP A 271 1.51 -5.85 16.16
N ALA A 272 0.44 -6.43 15.61
CA ALA A 272 0.40 -7.87 15.31
C ALA A 272 1.27 -8.30 14.10
N ALA A 273 1.69 -7.38 13.26
CA ALA A 273 2.48 -7.69 12.06
C ALA A 273 3.99 -7.81 12.32
N THR A 274 4.49 -7.36 13.48
CA THR A 274 5.94 -7.32 13.77
C THR A 274 6.42 -8.54 14.56
N THR A 275 5.53 -9.36 15.13
CA THR A 275 5.92 -10.41 16.11
C THR A 275 5.88 -11.85 15.57
N ARG A 276 5.63 -12.09 14.27
CA ARG A 276 5.66 -13.45 13.71
C ARG A 276 6.92 -13.81 12.90
N ALA A 277 8.08 -13.33 13.32
CA ALA A 277 9.32 -14.06 13.07
C ALA A 277 9.41 -15.16 14.13
N ARG A 278 8.86 -16.34 13.82
CA ARG A 278 9.03 -17.54 14.67
C ARG A 278 10.52 -17.79 14.87
N SER A 279 11.00 -17.58 16.08
CA SER A 279 12.26 -18.18 16.53
C SER A 279 12.16 -19.69 16.34
N PRO A 280 13.15 -20.34 15.73
CA PRO A 280 13.17 -21.81 15.66
C PRO A 280 13.22 -22.36 17.08
N ARG A 281 12.24 -23.18 17.44
CA ARG A 281 12.25 -23.96 18.70
C ARG A 281 13.56 -24.74 18.74
N ARG A 282 14.40 -24.46 19.72
CA ARG A 282 15.53 -25.33 20.08
C ARG A 282 14.96 -26.71 20.37
N PRO A 283 15.54 -27.79 19.82
CA PRO A 283 15.17 -29.17 20.22
C PRO A 283 15.48 -29.36 21.70
N GLN A 284 14.51 -29.85 22.46
CA GLN A 284 14.71 -30.27 23.82
C GLN A 284 15.68 -31.47 23.84
N PRO A 285 16.66 -31.51 24.75
CA PRO A 285 17.51 -32.69 24.94
C PRO A 285 16.68 -33.87 25.45
N PRO A 286 17.01 -35.09 25.04
CA PRO A 286 16.28 -36.30 25.47
C PRO A 286 16.35 -36.45 26.98
N GLY A 287 15.20 -36.74 27.60
CA GLY A 287 15.05 -36.97 29.03
C GLY A 287 15.92 -38.11 29.54
N ARG A 288 16.54 -37.89 30.68
CA ARG A 288 17.27 -38.93 31.42
C ARG A 288 16.31 -40.09 31.79
N PRO A 289 16.75 -41.36 31.66
CA PRO A 289 15.96 -42.50 32.11
C PRO A 289 15.88 -42.52 33.65
N PRO A 290 14.79 -43.06 34.21
CA PRO A 290 14.59 -43.13 35.66
C PRO A 290 15.61 -44.05 36.31
N ALA A 291 16.15 -43.61 37.45
CA ALA A 291 17.06 -44.39 38.29
C ALA A 291 16.38 -45.69 38.80
N ARG A 292 17.01 -46.82 38.58
CA ARG A 292 16.62 -48.13 39.20
C ARG A 292 16.73 -48.03 40.72
N ARG A 293 15.62 -48.22 41.38
CA ARG A 293 15.64 -48.52 42.82
C ARG A 293 16.31 -49.93 43.03
N ASN A 294 17.40 -49.94 43.72
CA ASN A 294 17.91 -51.17 44.35
C ASN A 294 17.11 -51.39 45.64
N ASP A 295 16.25 -52.39 45.65
CA ASP A 295 15.79 -52.98 46.84
C ASP A 295 16.82 -54.11 47.20
N ALA A 296 17.53 -53.94 48.30
CA ALA A 296 18.28 -54.94 48.93
C ALA A 296 17.75 -55.14 50.37
N THR A 297 17.11 -56.25 50.58
CA THR A 297 16.88 -57.05 51.84
C THR A 297 16.51 -56.26 53.07
#